data_c4be444aa5aee4462c36438898ae2c92
#
_entry.id   c4be444aa5aee4462c36438898ae2c92
#
_cell.length_a   1.000
_cell.length_b   1.000
_cell.length_c   1.000
_cell.angle_alpha   90.00
_cell.angle_beta   90.00
_cell.angle_gamma   90.00
#
_symmetry.space_group_name_H-M   'P 1'
#
loop_
_entity.id
_entity.type
_entity.pdbx_description
1 polymer ?
#
loop_
_entity_poly.entity_id
_entity_poly.type
_entity_poly.pdbx_seq_one_letter_code
_entity_poly.pdbx_strand_id
1 'polypeptide(L)'
;MTSSPYSPHFLRTHLRSLSFFDWLYGLCLVIGALIAWQRYQPYMDSYEQSILLLAAPAFAILGWQWKPLRLLLALLALLSSIGITLYANDLARAEHVFLLKYLLSSQSAILWMSLLFFFALLFYWGGLLLRAEAANSLASAFCWGVVL
;
A
#
# COMPACT_ATOMS: atom_id res chain seq x y z
N MET A 1 -38.25 4.73 17.48
CA MET A 1 -37.17 3.90 18.07
C MET A 1 -36.16 3.62 16.98
N THR A 2 -35.12 4.45 16.90
CA THR A 2 -34.05 4.34 15.91
C THR A 2 -33.01 3.39 16.47
N SER A 3 -32.94 2.18 15.93
CA SER A 3 -31.91 1.21 16.26
C SER A 3 -30.54 1.75 15.81
N SER A 4 -29.66 2.00 16.79
CA SER A 4 -28.27 2.39 16.53
C SER A 4 -27.58 1.35 15.64
N PRO A 5 -26.91 1.76 14.53
CA PRO A 5 -26.21 0.83 13.63
C PRO A 5 -24.90 0.25 14.23
N TYR A 6 -24.52 0.68 15.44
CA TYR A 6 -23.32 0.19 16.13
C TYR A 6 -23.68 -0.90 17.16
N SER A 7 -24.06 -2.09 16.69
CA SER A 7 -24.14 -3.23 17.60
C SER A 7 -22.78 -3.97 17.67
N PRO A 8 -22.27 -4.29 18.85
CA PRO A 8 -21.01 -5.04 19.03
C PRO A 8 -21.04 -6.45 18.41
N HIS A 9 -22.21 -6.92 18.01
CA HIS A 9 -22.42 -8.17 17.28
C HIS A 9 -21.80 -8.17 15.87
N PHE A 10 -21.65 -7.01 15.22
CA PHE A 10 -21.12 -6.90 13.86
C PHE A 10 -19.64 -7.34 13.80
N LEU A 11 -18.82 -6.90 14.75
CA LEU A 11 -17.41 -7.29 14.80
C LEU A 11 -17.23 -8.79 15.13
N ARG A 12 -18.08 -9.32 16.00
CA ARG A 12 -18.00 -10.73 16.44
C ARG A 12 -18.35 -11.73 15.34
N THR A 13 -19.31 -11.39 14.51
CA THR A 13 -19.71 -12.22 13.35
C THR A 13 -18.67 -12.18 12.23
N HIS A 14 -18.02 -11.03 12.00
CA HIS A 14 -16.97 -10.90 10.99
C HIS A 14 -15.69 -11.67 11.36
N LEU A 15 -15.28 -11.61 12.61
CA LEU A 15 -14.08 -12.35 13.08
C LEU A 15 -14.23 -13.89 13.00
N ARG A 16 -15.47 -14.37 13.07
CA ARG A 16 -15.75 -15.82 13.04
C ARG A 16 -15.76 -16.42 11.62
N SER A 17 -15.79 -15.56 10.60
CA SER A 17 -15.78 -15.97 9.18
C SER A 17 -14.40 -15.86 8.52
N LEU A 18 -13.36 -15.46 9.28
CA LEU A 18 -12.01 -15.32 8.74
C LEU A 18 -11.40 -16.67 8.40
N SER A 19 -10.89 -16.78 7.18
CA SER A 19 -10.14 -17.92 6.71
C SER A 19 -8.77 -18.00 7.41
N PHE A 20 -8.17 -19.20 7.41
CA PHE A 20 -6.78 -19.37 7.87
C PHE A 20 -5.81 -18.39 7.19
N PHE A 21 -5.98 -18.14 5.90
CA PHE A 21 -5.17 -17.14 5.16
C PHE A 21 -5.36 -15.70 5.66
N ASP A 22 -6.54 -15.36 6.17
CA ASP A 22 -6.81 -14.03 6.72
C ASP A 22 -6.02 -13.83 8.02
N TRP A 23 -5.98 -14.84 8.86
CA TRP A 23 -5.18 -14.82 10.09
C TRP A 23 -3.68 -14.80 9.80
N LEU A 24 -3.22 -15.60 8.84
CA LEU A 24 -1.82 -15.62 8.43
C LEU A 24 -1.36 -14.25 7.92
N TYR A 25 -2.18 -13.60 7.09
CA TYR A 25 -1.91 -12.24 6.60
C TYR A 25 -1.80 -11.22 7.75
N GLY A 26 -2.76 -11.20 8.68
CA GLY A 26 -2.72 -10.30 9.84
C GLY A 26 -1.50 -10.55 10.72
N LEU A 27 -1.18 -11.83 10.96
CA LEU A 27 0.00 -12.23 11.73
C LEU A 27 1.31 -11.77 11.06
N CYS A 28 1.45 -11.93 9.75
CA CYS A 28 2.62 -11.47 9.00
C CYS A 28 2.81 -9.95 9.12
N LEU A 29 1.73 -9.17 9.04
CA LEU A 29 1.81 -7.71 9.21
C LEU A 29 2.25 -7.31 10.61
N VAL A 30 1.69 -7.93 11.64
CA VAL A 30 2.04 -7.64 13.04
C VAL A 30 3.50 -8.04 13.32
N ILE A 31 3.91 -9.22 12.89
CA ILE A 31 5.30 -9.68 13.06
C ILE A 31 6.25 -8.75 12.30
N GLY A 32 5.92 -8.38 11.05
CA GLY A 32 6.71 -7.44 10.27
C GLY A 32 6.87 -6.08 10.96
N ALA A 33 5.79 -5.54 11.52
CA ALA A 33 5.81 -4.29 12.27
C ALA A 33 6.66 -4.40 13.55
N LEU A 34 6.57 -5.51 14.28
CA LEU A 34 7.38 -5.74 15.48
C LEU A 34 8.87 -5.87 15.15
N ILE A 35 9.22 -6.58 14.07
CA ILE A 35 10.62 -6.68 13.60
C ILE A 35 11.13 -5.30 13.19
N ALA A 36 10.35 -4.55 12.43
CA ALA A 36 10.69 -3.19 12.02
C ALA A 36 10.87 -2.28 13.23
N TRP A 37 9.96 -2.35 14.20
CA TRP A 37 10.06 -1.57 15.43
C TRP A 37 11.34 -1.91 16.21
N GLN A 38 11.63 -3.19 16.44
CA GLN A 38 12.85 -3.61 17.16
C GLN A 38 14.13 -3.17 16.43
N ARG A 39 14.13 -3.24 15.10
CA ARG A 39 15.32 -2.93 14.29
C ARG A 39 15.59 -1.44 14.19
N TYR A 40 14.54 -0.62 14.10
CA TYR A 40 14.64 0.79 13.78
C TYR A 40 14.25 1.73 14.93
N GLN A 41 13.81 1.19 16.08
CA GLN A 41 13.45 1.99 17.27
C GLN A 41 14.46 3.08 17.64
N PRO A 42 15.79 2.84 17.58
CA PRO A 42 16.77 3.89 17.94
C PRO A 42 16.80 5.09 16.97
N TYR A 43 16.23 4.92 15.78
CA TYR A 43 16.21 5.92 14.71
C TYR A 43 14.83 6.55 14.51
N MET A 44 13.82 6.10 15.26
CA MET A 44 12.43 6.51 15.13
C MET A 44 12.01 7.41 16.28
N ASP A 45 11.33 8.51 15.97
CA ASP A 45 10.64 9.32 16.94
C ASP A 45 9.38 8.62 17.49
N SER A 46 8.89 9.07 18.65
CA SER A 46 7.69 8.51 19.29
C SER A 46 6.47 8.57 18.37
N TYR A 47 6.38 9.56 17.49
CA TYR A 47 5.32 9.71 16.50
C TYR A 47 5.39 8.61 15.43
N GLU A 48 6.57 8.35 14.88
CA GLU A 48 6.80 7.31 13.86
C GLU A 48 6.55 5.91 14.42
N GLN A 49 6.96 5.66 15.67
CA GLN A 49 6.66 4.41 16.38
C GLN A 49 5.15 4.19 16.54
N SER A 50 4.43 5.25 16.89
CA SER A 50 2.97 5.20 17.03
C SER A 50 2.28 4.92 15.70
N ILE A 51 2.73 5.55 14.62
CA ILE A 51 2.21 5.29 13.26
C ILE A 51 2.45 3.83 12.86
N LEU A 52 3.67 3.31 13.06
CA LEU A 52 4.01 1.93 12.71
C LEU A 52 3.11 0.92 13.44
N LEU A 53 2.94 1.11 14.76
CA LEU A 53 2.14 0.21 15.58
C LEU A 53 0.64 0.28 15.28
N LEU A 54 0.12 1.44 14.87
CA LEU A 54 -1.28 1.61 14.50
C LEU A 54 -1.56 1.20 13.06
N ALA A 55 -0.61 1.41 12.15
CA ALA A 55 -0.77 1.07 10.74
C ALA A 55 -0.91 -0.45 10.51
N ALA A 56 -0.14 -1.27 11.22
CA ALA A 56 -0.19 -2.72 11.06
C ALA A 56 -1.58 -3.32 11.31
N PRO A 57 -2.24 -3.08 12.46
CA PRO A 57 -3.60 -3.57 12.68
C PRO A 57 -4.63 -2.91 11.75
N ALA A 58 -4.46 -1.63 11.39
CA ALA A 58 -5.34 -0.97 10.44
C ALA A 58 -5.30 -1.64 9.06
N PHE A 59 -4.12 -1.92 8.52
CA PHE A 59 -3.96 -2.64 7.25
C PHE A 59 -4.41 -4.10 7.35
N ALA A 60 -4.28 -4.75 8.51
CA ALA A 60 -4.83 -6.08 8.71
C ALA A 60 -6.36 -6.07 8.58
N ILE A 61 -7.05 -5.16 9.27
CA ILE A 61 -8.50 -5.01 9.22
C ILE A 61 -8.98 -4.65 7.80
N LEU A 62 -8.32 -3.70 7.15
CA LEU A 62 -8.63 -3.31 5.77
C LEU A 62 -8.45 -4.48 4.79
N GLY A 63 -7.37 -5.23 4.92
CA GLY A 63 -7.12 -6.39 4.06
C GLY A 63 -8.07 -7.57 4.32
N TRP A 64 -8.69 -7.65 5.49
CA TRP A 64 -9.78 -8.60 5.76
C TRP A 64 -11.06 -8.20 5.02
N GLN A 65 -11.34 -6.91 4.94
CA GLN A 65 -12.52 -6.39 4.24
C GLN A 65 -12.33 -6.35 2.71
N TRP A 66 -11.12 -6.02 2.26
CA TRP A 66 -10.80 -5.81 0.85
C TRP A 66 -9.59 -6.63 0.40
N LYS A 67 -9.87 -7.81 -0.16
CA LYS A 67 -8.85 -8.78 -0.58
C LYS A 67 -7.80 -8.25 -1.58
N PRO A 68 -8.14 -7.39 -2.57
CA PRO A 68 -7.14 -6.82 -3.48
C PRO A 68 -6.02 -6.04 -2.78
N LEU A 69 -6.31 -5.42 -1.63
CA LEU A 69 -5.31 -4.70 -0.84
C LEU A 69 -4.14 -5.59 -0.41
N ARG A 70 -4.38 -6.89 -0.17
CA ARG A 70 -3.31 -7.82 0.23
C ARG A 70 -2.26 -8.01 -0.86
N LEU A 71 -2.74 -8.14 -2.11
CA LEU A 71 -1.84 -8.25 -3.26
C LEU A 71 -1.04 -6.96 -3.43
N LEU A 72 -1.70 -5.81 -3.31
CA LEU A 72 -1.05 -4.51 -3.38
C LEU A 72 0.06 -4.38 -2.31
N LEU A 73 -0.24 -4.69 -1.05
CA LEU A 73 0.73 -4.63 0.04
C LEU A 73 1.89 -5.62 -0.14
N ALA A 74 1.61 -6.81 -0.68
CA ALA A 74 2.66 -7.79 -1.00
C ALA A 74 3.60 -7.27 -2.10
N LEU A 75 3.05 -6.64 -3.15
CA LEU A 75 3.84 -6.03 -4.22
C LEU A 75 4.65 -4.84 -3.70
N LEU A 76 4.06 -3.98 -2.89
CA LEU A 76 4.77 -2.87 -2.24
C LEU A 76 5.92 -3.37 -1.36
N ALA A 77 5.69 -4.39 -0.54
CA ALA A 77 6.73 -4.98 0.30
C ALA A 77 7.87 -5.58 -0.55
N LEU A 78 7.54 -6.24 -1.65
CA LEU A 78 8.52 -6.78 -2.58
C LEU A 78 9.36 -5.68 -3.23
N LEU A 79 8.71 -4.66 -3.80
CA LEU A 79 9.40 -3.54 -4.45
C LEU A 79 10.27 -2.74 -3.46
N SER A 80 9.76 -2.49 -2.26
CA SER A 80 10.53 -1.84 -1.20
C SER A 80 11.75 -2.66 -0.80
N SER A 81 11.62 -3.98 -0.66
CA SER A 81 12.74 -4.88 -0.34
C SER A 81 13.79 -4.88 -1.43
N ILE A 82 13.37 -4.90 -2.71
CA ILE A 82 14.28 -4.78 -3.86
C ILE A 82 14.99 -3.42 -3.82
N GLY A 83 14.26 -2.33 -3.59
CA GLY A 83 14.84 -0.99 -3.46
C GLY A 83 15.92 -0.93 -2.38
N ILE A 84 15.60 -1.40 -1.17
CA ILE A 84 16.55 -1.41 -0.03
C ILE A 84 17.82 -2.22 -0.36
N THR A 85 17.66 -3.40 -0.97
CA THR A 85 18.81 -4.24 -1.35
C THR A 85 19.69 -3.61 -2.42
N LEU A 86 19.08 -2.90 -3.38
CA LEU A 86 19.82 -2.21 -4.45
C LEU A 86 20.60 -1.00 -3.93
N TYR A 87 20.06 -0.28 -2.93
CA TYR A 87 20.80 0.82 -2.30
C TYR A 87 22.04 0.33 -1.53
N ALA A 88 22.00 -0.85 -0.94
CA ALA A 88 23.11 -1.47 -0.18
C ALA A 88 23.84 -0.50 0.77
N ASN A 89 23.08 0.33 1.49
CA ASN A 89 23.53 1.39 2.41
C ASN A 89 24.31 2.56 1.76
N ASP A 90 24.28 2.69 0.45
CA ASP A 90 24.93 3.78 -0.26
C ASP A 90 23.92 4.51 -1.16
N LEU A 91 23.59 5.75 -0.78
CA LEU A 91 22.64 6.59 -1.53
C LEU A 91 23.17 7.00 -2.91
N ALA A 92 24.49 7.09 -3.10
CA ALA A 92 25.09 7.43 -4.39
C ALA A 92 24.83 6.35 -5.45
N ARG A 93 24.50 5.13 -5.05
CA ARG A 93 24.12 4.05 -5.99
C ARG A 93 22.86 4.38 -6.81
N ALA A 94 22.01 5.28 -6.34
CA ALA A 94 20.84 5.73 -7.09
C ALA A 94 21.20 6.30 -8.47
N GLU A 95 22.40 6.87 -8.62
CA GLU A 95 22.85 7.45 -9.89
C GLU A 95 23.42 6.42 -10.86
N HIS A 96 23.93 5.30 -10.36
CA HIS A 96 24.65 4.30 -11.14
C HIS A 96 23.82 3.06 -11.48
N VAL A 97 22.84 2.71 -10.65
CA VAL A 97 21.98 1.54 -10.87
C VAL A 97 20.76 1.95 -11.69
N PHE A 98 20.59 1.37 -12.87
CA PHE A 98 19.51 1.71 -13.81
C PHE A 98 18.11 1.67 -13.15
N LEU A 99 17.80 0.59 -12.41
CA LEU A 99 16.50 0.44 -11.73
C LEU A 99 16.26 1.52 -10.68
N LEU A 100 17.28 1.88 -9.89
CA LEU A 100 17.16 2.96 -8.91
C LEU A 100 16.99 4.29 -9.62
N LYS A 101 17.84 4.59 -10.60
CA LYS A 101 17.84 5.87 -11.31
C LYS A 101 16.52 6.19 -11.99
N TYR A 102 15.89 5.21 -12.61
CA TYR A 102 14.72 5.45 -13.47
C TYR A 102 13.38 4.95 -12.91
N LEU A 103 13.38 4.05 -11.91
CA LEU A 103 12.15 3.50 -11.36
C LEU A 103 12.00 3.69 -9.85
N LEU A 104 13.00 3.26 -9.06
CA LEU A 104 12.85 3.06 -7.63
C LEU A 104 13.42 4.17 -6.76
N SER A 105 14.12 5.17 -7.34
CA SER A 105 14.55 6.33 -6.57
C SER A 105 13.36 7.24 -6.25
N SER A 106 13.44 7.96 -5.15
CA SER A 106 12.37 8.90 -4.74
C SER A 106 12.05 9.95 -5.80
N GLN A 107 13.06 10.45 -6.52
CA GLN A 107 12.88 11.40 -7.62
C GLN A 107 12.15 10.79 -8.81
N SER A 108 12.55 9.58 -9.22
CA SER A 108 11.88 8.85 -10.30
C SER A 108 10.46 8.46 -9.92
N ALA A 109 10.24 8.03 -8.67
CA ALA A 109 8.91 7.70 -8.17
C ALA A 109 7.95 8.89 -8.27
N ILE A 110 8.38 10.09 -7.82
CA ILE A 110 7.57 11.31 -7.93
C ILE A 110 7.22 11.63 -9.38
N LEU A 111 8.19 11.49 -10.31
CA LEU A 111 7.98 11.73 -11.73
C LEU A 111 6.96 10.75 -12.31
N TRP A 112 7.10 9.44 -12.02
CA TRP A 112 6.17 8.42 -12.47
C TRP A 112 4.79 8.58 -11.87
N MET A 113 4.67 8.89 -10.57
CA MET A 113 3.39 9.20 -9.93
C MET A 113 2.68 10.36 -10.65
N SER A 114 3.40 11.45 -10.91
CA SER A 114 2.85 12.63 -11.58
C SER A 114 2.38 12.30 -13.00
N LEU A 115 3.18 11.52 -13.74
CA LEU A 115 2.85 11.10 -15.10
C LEU A 115 1.63 10.18 -15.14
N LEU A 116 1.57 9.19 -14.24
CA LEU A 116 0.45 8.27 -14.15
C LEU A 116 -0.85 8.97 -13.72
N PHE A 117 -0.79 9.92 -12.79
CA PHE A 117 -1.95 10.74 -12.43
C PHE A 117 -2.41 11.60 -13.62
N PHE A 118 -1.48 12.17 -14.37
CA PHE A 118 -1.84 12.94 -15.57
C PHE A 118 -2.57 12.06 -16.60
N PHE A 119 -2.08 10.85 -16.87
CA PHE A 119 -2.76 9.92 -17.74
C PHE A 119 -4.11 9.47 -17.17
N ALA A 120 -4.19 9.17 -15.88
CA ALA A 120 -5.46 8.84 -15.25
C ALA A 120 -6.50 9.96 -15.46
N LEU A 121 -6.10 11.22 -15.27
CA LEU A 121 -6.95 12.38 -15.49
C LEU A 121 -7.43 12.44 -16.95
N LEU A 122 -6.52 12.31 -17.93
CA LEU A 122 -6.88 12.35 -19.35
C LEU A 122 -7.85 11.23 -19.71
N PHE A 123 -7.63 10.02 -19.22
CA PHE A 123 -8.51 8.88 -19.52
C PHE A 123 -9.86 9.00 -18.82
N TYR A 124 -9.94 9.54 -17.59
CA TYR A 124 -11.23 9.83 -16.96
C TYR A 124 -12.02 10.89 -17.70
N TRP A 125 -11.35 11.98 -18.13
CA TRP A 125 -11.98 13.00 -18.95
C TRP A 125 -12.47 12.45 -20.30
N GLY A 126 -11.61 11.67 -20.98
CA GLY A 126 -11.98 10.99 -22.21
C GLY A 126 -13.14 10.04 -22.02
N GLY A 127 -13.13 9.24 -20.96
CA GLY A 127 -14.21 8.32 -20.60
C GLY A 127 -15.53 9.03 -20.34
N LEU A 128 -15.48 10.19 -19.66
CA LEU A 128 -16.66 11.01 -19.40
C LEU A 128 -17.24 11.61 -20.68
N LEU A 129 -16.39 12.18 -21.54
CA LEU A 129 -16.81 12.83 -22.79
C LEU A 129 -17.32 11.82 -23.84
N LEU A 130 -16.63 10.68 -23.96
CA LEU A 130 -16.93 9.65 -24.97
C LEU A 130 -17.85 8.56 -24.46
N ARG A 131 -18.22 8.58 -23.16
CA ARG A 131 -18.98 7.53 -22.47
C ARG A 131 -18.39 6.13 -22.67
N ALA A 132 -17.05 6.06 -22.72
CA ALA A 132 -16.31 4.83 -22.99
C ALA A 132 -15.88 4.16 -21.66
N GLU A 133 -16.49 3.03 -21.32
CA GLU A 133 -16.14 2.26 -20.10
C GLU A 133 -14.68 1.79 -20.10
N ALA A 134 -14.14 1.46 -21.28
CA ALA A 134 -12.73 1.06 -21.41
C ALA A 134 -11.75 2.16 -20.97
N ALA A 135 -12.05 3.43 -21.27
CA ALA A 135 -11.23 4.56 -20.83
C ALA A 135 -11.25 4.71 -19.32
N ASN A 136 -12.39 4.53 -18.66
CA ASN A 136 -12.50 4.56 -17.21
C ASN A 136 -11.74 3.40 -16.54
N SER A 137 -11.76 2.22 -17.14
CA SER A 137 -11.01 1.06 -16.66
C SER A 137 -9.49 1.30 -16.73
N LEU A 138 -9.00 1.88 -17.84
CA LEU A 138 -7.59 2.27 -17.99
C LEU A 138 -7.19 3.36 -16.99
N ALA A 139 -8.03 4.37 -16.80
CA ALA A 139 -7.79 5.42 -15.81
C ALA A 139 -7.64 4.84 -14.40
N SER A 140 -8.50 3.89 -14.05
CA SER A 140 -8.40 3.19 -12.76
C SER A 140 -7.12 2.38 -12.63
N ALA A 141 -6.67 1.72 -13.71
CA ALA A 141 -5.40 0.99 -13.72
C ALA A 141 -4.19 1.92 -13.50
N PHE A 142 -4.20 3.12 -14.10
CA PHE A 142 -3.16 4.12 -13.85
C PHE A 142 -3.17 4.62 -12.39
N CYS A 143 -4.35 4.85 -11.80
CA CYS A 143 -4.45 5.20 -10.38
C CYS A 143 -3.87 4.10 -9.46
N TRP A 144 -4.09 2.84 -9.79
CA TRP A 144 -3.47 1.72 -9.08
C TRP A 144 -1.95 1.69 -9.23
N GLY A 145 -1.45 2.00 -10.43
CA GLY A 145 -0.01 2.10 -10.69
C GLY A 145 0.70 3.19 -9.88
N VAL A 146 -0.01 4.25 -9.52
CA VAL A 146 0.53 5.32 -8.67
C VAL A 146 0.83 4.84 -7.25
N VAL A 147 0.04 3.88 -6.76
CA VAL A 147 0.17 3.38 -5.38
C VAL A 147 1.28 2.32 -5.27
N LEU A 148 1.67 1.67 -6.36
CA LEU A 148 2.77 0.70 -6.42
C LEU A 148 4.12 1.35 -6.52
#